data_96c1077c4bb07c527c65ee725852e4f1
#
_entry.id   96c1077c4bb07c527c65ee725852e4f1
#
_cell.length_a   1.000
_cell.length_b   1.000
_cell.length_c   1.000
_cell.angle_alpha   90.00
_cell.angle_beta   90.00
_cell.angle_gamma   90.00
#
_symmetry.space_group_name_H-M   'P 1'
#
loop_
_entity.id
_entity.type
_entity.pdbx_description
1 polymer ?
#
loop_
_entity_poly.entity_id
_entity_poly.type
_entity_poly.pdbx_seq_one_letter_code
_entity_poly.pdbx_strand_id
1 'polypeptide(L)'
;MKGPVGTFNHIFVENIRTMAIKFDVALGTSIVVFAFNGEKLLSLVGEKSEEPYKGAPMLPSNWVRANESVEDISKRLMTRLLKLDDLYLEQLNAFARVYRNPMGRVVNIAYYALVNWDRVKDVDIPGYQWVAYGEEPEMIFDHNEIYEMAYERLKRRVKRRPIGFVLLPAKFTFNNIHALYEQCLGKELDKRNFRKKFMRSELLIDTEETVFEAPGNKKPSRLYQFNQQKYDKLTLKGYDFKF
;
A
#
# COMPACT_ATOMS: atom_id res chain seq x y z
N MET A 1 -11.91 -39.01 -24.65
CA MET A 1 -12.44 -38.04 -25.63
C MET A 1 -12.26 -36.64 -25.05
N LYS A 2 -11.28 -35.90 -25.58
CA LYS A 2 -11.08 -34.48 -25.18
C LYS A 2 -11.87 -33.64 -26.17
N GLY A 3 -12.89 -32.92 -25.72
CA GLY A 3 -13.68 -32.00 -26.52
C GLY A 3 -12.89 -30.73 -26.89
N PRO A 4 -13.26 -30.00 -27.95
CA PRO A 4 -12.46 -28.90 -28.49
C PRO A 4 -12.68 -27.61 -27.72
N VAL A 5 -11.86 -27.33 -26.73
CA VAL A 5 -11.87 -26.05 -25.98
C VAL A 5 -11.11 -24.93 -26.73
N GLY A 6 -10.39 -25.26 -27.80
CA GLY A 6 -9.51 -24.31 -28.49
C GLY A 6 -10.16 -23.41 -29.57
N THR A 7 -11.32 -23.78 -30.09
CA THR A 7 -11.89 -23.12 -31.28
C THR A 7 -12.75 -21.89 -30.97
N PHE A 8 -13.34 -21.82 -29.80
CA PHE A 8 -14.22 -20.69 -29.42
C PHE A 8 -13.47 -19.36 -29.20
N ASN A 9 -12.26 -19.43 -28.64
CA ASN A 9 -11.47 -18.22 -28.36
C ASN A 9 -10.91 -17.56 -29.64
N HIS A 10 -10.55 -18.35 -30.66
CA HIS A 10 -10.01 -17.80 -31.91
C HIS A 10 -11.07 -17.08 -32.75
N ILE A 11 -12.27 -17.64 -32.85
CA ILE A 11 -13.39 -17.04 -33.60
C ILE A 11 -13.85 -15.74 -32.94
N PHE A 12 -13.85 -15.67 -31.60
CA PHE A 12 -14.23 -14.47 -30.87
C PHE A 12 -13.24 -13.32 -31.07
N VAL A 13 -11.95 -13.62 -31.08
CA VAL A 13 -10.87 -12.63 -31.29
C VAL A 13 -10.83 -12.15 -32.77
N GLU A 14 -11.06 -13.02 -33.75
CA GLU A 14 -11.13 -12.64 -35.16
C GLU A 14 -12.36 -11.76 -35.47
N ASN A 15 -13.53 -12.09 -34.92
CA ASN A 15 -14.73 -11.27 -35.11
C ASN A 15 -14.62 -9.87 -34.46
N ILE A 16 -13.92 -9.74 -33.33
CA ILE A 16 -13.65 -8.43 -32.73
C ILE A 16 -12.71 -7.60 -33.60
N ARG A 17 -11.71 -8.21 -34.26
CA ARG A 17 -10.81 -7.51 -35.19
C ARG A 17 -11.54 -7.01 -36.45
N THR A 18 -12.57 -7.72 -36.89
CA THR A 18 -13.34 -7.35 -38.10
C THR A 18 -14.35 -6.24 -37.83
N MET A 19 -14.76 -6.00 -36.55
CA MET A 19 -15.75 -4.96 -36.21
C MET A 19 -15.15 -3.55 -36.06
N ALA A 20 -13.87 -3.30 -36.30
CA ALA A 20 -13.22 -1.99 -36.27
C ALA A 20 -13.64 -1.08 -35.09
N ILE A 21 -14.03 -1.67 -33.93
CA ILE A 21 -14.35 -0.91 -32.72
C ILE A 21 -13.06 -0.35 -32.16
N LYS A 22 -12.88 0.94 -32.33
CA LYS A 22 -11.73 1.67 -31.77
C LYS A 22 -12.13 2.15 -30.37
N PHE A 23 -11.51 1.55 -29.35
CA PHE A 23 -11.67 2.03 -27.97
C PHE A 23 -10.70 3.18 -27.72
N ASP A 24 -11.23 4.37 -27.52
CA ASP A 24 -10.44 5.58 -27.29
C ASP A 24 -10.37 5.92 -25.81
N VAL A 25 -9.93 4.97 -25.00
CA VAL A 25 -9.79 5.10 -23.54
C VAL A 25 -8.41 4.61 -23.13
N ALA A 26 -7.62 5.47 -22.52
CA ALA A 26 -6.35 5.07 -21.90
C ALA A 26 -6.59 4.43 -20.53
N LEU A 27 -5.80 3.41 -20.23
CA LEU A 27 -5.79 2.76 -18.92
C LEU A 27 -4.49 3.10 -18.19
N GLY A 28 -4.63 3.60 -16.96
CA GLY A 28 -3.49 3.91 -16.08
C GLY A 28 -3.59 3.21 -14.74
N THR A 29 -2.50 3.20 -14.00
CA THR A 29 -2.46 2.80 -12.60
C THR A 29 -1.75 3.86 -11.76
N SER A 30 -2.23 4.07 -10.53
CA SER A 30 -1.57 4.92 -9.52
C SER A 30 -1.50 4.15 -8.21
N ILE A 31 -0.41 4.32 -7.46
CA ILE A 31 -0.16 3.54 -6.26
C ILE A 31 0.15 4.48 -5.09
N VAL A 32 -0.62 4.37 -4.02
CA VAL A 32 -0.30 5.01 -2.74
C VAL A 32 0.60 4.07 -1.96
N VAL A 33 1.83 4.47 -1.69
CA VAL A 33 2.80 3.66 -0.94
C VAL A 33 2.90 4.19 0.48
N PHE A 34 2.55 3.37 1.46
CA PHE A 34 2.70 3.71 2.87
C PHE A 34 3.91 3.02 3.49
N ALA A 35 4.65 3.77 4.30
CA ALA A 35 5.71 3.30 5.18
C ALA A 35 5.55 3.91 6.58
N PHE A 36 6.18 3.32 7.60
CA PHE A 36 6.17 3.86 8.96
C PHE A 36 7.59 3.93 9.50
N ASN A 37 8.08 5.13 9.80
CA ASN A 37 9.48 5.36 10.20
C ASN A 37 9.73 5.21 11.72
N GLY A 38 8.74 4.74 12.47
CA GLY A 38 8.79 4.63 13.93
C GLY A 38 7.99 5.73 14.64
N GLU A 39 7.72 6.86 13.97
CA GLU A 39 7.02 8.01 14.51
C GLU A 39 5.81 8.42 13.65
N LYS A 40 6.02 8.58 12.34
CA LYS A 40 5.03 9.06 11.38
C LYS A 40 4.71 8.01 10.32
N LEU A 41 3.45 7.98 9.91
CA LEU A 41 3.05 7.30 8.68
C LEU A 41 3.49 8.19 7.50
N LEU A 42 4.25 7.61 6.59
CA LEU A 42 4.81 8.27 5.41
C LEU A 42 4.16 7.75 4.15
N SER A 43 4.15 8.56 3.11
CA SER A 43 3.76 8.17 1.76
C SER A 43 4.77 8.66 0.73
N LEU A 44 4.94 7.89 -0.35
CA LEU A 44 5.84 8.23 -1.45
C LEU A 44 5.10 9.13 -2.44
N VAL A 45 5.59 10.35 -2.61
CA VAL A 45 5.08 11.34 -3.58
C VAL A 45 6.17 11.64 -4.58
N GLY A 46 5.85 11.63 -5.86
CA GLY A 46 6.76 11.95 -6.95
C GLY A 46 6.43 13.26 -7.63
N GLU A 47 7.26 13.61 -8.58
CA GLU A 47 7.03 14.73 -9.49
C GLU A 47 6.82 14.23 -10.93
N LYS A 48 5.91 14.85 -11.66
CA LYS A 48 5.69 14.55 -13.08
C LYS A 48 6.92 14.95 -13.90
N SER A 49 7.50 13.99 -14.62
CA SER A 49 8.74 14.21 -15.38
C SER A 49 8.55 14.93 -16.72
N GLU A 50 7.32 14.91 -17.27
CA GLU A 50 7.02 15.35 -18.63
C GLU A 50 5.92 16.41 -18.68
N GLU A 51 5.95 17.22 -19.74
CA GLU A 51 4.86 18.15 -20.06
C GLU A 51 3.57 17.39 -20.49
N PRO A 52 2.38 17.95 -20.30
CA PRO A 52 2.10 19.10 -19.45
C PRO A 52 2.18 18.74 -17.96
N TYR A 53 2.31 19.74 -17.09
CA TYR A 53 2.40 19.61 -15.62
C TYR A 53 3.76 19.09 -15.10
N LYS A 54 4.85 19.26 -15.86
CA LYS A 54 6.19 18.91 -15.39
C LYS A 54 6.51 19.57 -14.05
N GLY A 55 7.06 18.78 -13.09
CA GLY A 55 7.36 19.21 -11.72
C GLY A 55 6.16 19.20 -10.77
N ALA A 56 4.95 18.96 -11.26
CA ALA A 56 3.79 18.90 -10.39
C ALA A 56 3.78 17.60 -9.54
N PRO A 57 3.41 17.67 -8.25
CA PRO A 57 3.34 16.51 -7.38
C PRO A 57 2.32 15.46 -7.87
N MET A 58 2.68 14.19 -7.75
CA MET A 58 1.82 13.09 -8.17
C MET A 58 2.12 11.79 -7.41
N LEU A 59 1.17 10.88 -7.39
CA LEU A 59 1.41 9.51 -6.95
C LEU A 59 2.28 8.75 -7.96
N PRO A 60 3.07 7.75 -7.52
CA PRO A 60 3.66 6.76 -8.41
C PRO A 60 2.62 6.21 -9.38
N SER A 61 2.82 6.44 -10.68
CA SER A 61 1.82 6.12 -11.71
C SER A 61 2.48 5.60 -12.98
N ASN A 62 1.72 4.82 -13.76
CA ASN A 62 2.17 4.36 -15.06
C ASN A 62 0.97 4.06 -15.99
N TRP A 63 1.21 4.06 -17.28
CA TRP A 63 0.26 3.61 -18.28
C TRP A 63 0.29 2.10 -18.43
N VAL A 64 -0.88 1.49 -18.56
CA VAL A 64 -1.03 0.04 -18.81
C VAL A 64 -0.87 -0.20 -20.32
N ARG A 65 0.02 -1.10 -20.69
CA ARG A 65 0.25 -1.48 -22.07
C ARG A 65 -0.73 -2.57 -22.50
N ALA A 66 -0.92 -2.72 -23.80
CA ALA A 66 -1.86 -3.68 -24.38
C ALA A 66 -1.58 -5.15 -24.02
N ASN A 67 -0.35 -5.49 -23.65
CA ASN A 67 0.11 -6.84 -23.34
C ASN A 67 0.44 -7.05 -21.85
N GLU A 68 0.00 -6.15 -20.96
CA GLU A 68 0.26 -6.21 -19.52
C GLU A 68 -1.05 -6.15 -18.75
N SER A 69 -1.16 -6.91 -17.66
CA SER A 69 -2.21 -6.70 -16.68
C SER A 69 -1.94 -5.46 -15.82
N VAL A 70 -3.00 -4.88 -15.23
CA VAL A 70 -2.84 -3.73 -14.32
C VAL A 70 -2.04 -4.12 -13.07
N GLU A 71 -2.16 -5.37 -12.62
CA GLU A 71 -1.43 -5.88 -11.47
C GLU A 71 0.07 -6.01 -11.78
N ASP A 72 0.43 -6.55 -12.94
CA ASP A 72 1.84 -6.74 -13.33
C ASP A 72 2.57 -5.41 -13.47
N ILE A 73 1.91 -4.40 -14.09
CA ILE A 73 2.53 -3.08 -14.21
C ILE A 73 2.66 -2.38 -12.85
N SER A 74 1.71 -2.59 -11.94
CA SER A 74 1.77 -2.04 -10.58
C SER A 74 2.92 -2.68 -9.80
N LYS A 75 3.08 -3.99 -9.83
CA LYS A 75 4.22 -4.70 -9.23
C LYS A 75 5.55 -4.21 -9.83
N ARG A 76 5.66 -4.19 -11.16
CA ARG A 76 6.88 -3.73 -11.87
C ARG A 76 7.24 -2.28 -11.54
N LEU A 77 6.24 -1.39 -11.37
CA LEU A 77 6.48 -0.01 -10.96
C LEU A 77 7.11 0.03 -9.56
N MET A 78 6.59 -0.74 -8.61
CA MET A 78 7.12 -0.81 -7.26
C MET A 78 8.51 -1.44 -7.20
N THR A 79 8.74 -2.55 -7.91
CA THR A 79 10.07 -3.16 -8.03
C THR A 79 11.09 -2.17 -8.58
N ARG A 80 10.71 -1.40 -9.60
CA ARG A 80 11.61 -0.39 -10.19
C ARG A 80 11.93 0.74 -9.21
N LEU A 81 10.94 1.25 -8.49
CA LEU A 81 11.10 2.38 -7.57
C LEU A 81 11.77 1.98 -6.26
N LEU A 82 11.28 0.91 -5.63
CA LEU A 82 11.65 0.55 -4.27
C LEU A 82 12.66 -0.61 -4.20
N LYS A 83 12.97 -1.25 -5.33
CA LYS A 83 13.83 -2.45 -5.40
C LYS A 83 13.28 -3.64 -4.59
N LEU A 84 11.95 -3.74 -4.49
CA LEU A 84 11.24 -4.79 -3.75
C LEU A 84 10.37 -5.61 -4.70
N ASP A 85 10.44 -6.95 -4.59
CA ASP A 85 9.62 -7.89 -5.35
C ASP A 85 8.43 -8.40 -4.54
N ASP A 86 8.58 -8.48 -3.22
CA ASP A 86 7.61 -8.96 -2.25
C ASP A 86 7.06 -7.80 -1.42
N LEU A 87 5.97 -7.23 -1.83
CA LEU A 87 5.31 -6.17 -1.08
C LEU A 87 3.80 -6.43 -0.99
N TYR A 88 3.21 -5.92 0.06
CA TYR A 88 1.76 -5.91 0.17
C TYR A 88 1.20 -4.90 -0.84
N LEU A 89 0.43 -5.39 -1.80
CA LEU A 89 -0.24 -4.58 -2.83
C LEU A 89 -1.71 -4.99 -2.90
N GLU A 90 -2.62 -4.04 -2.71
CA GLU A 90 -4.06 -4.27 -2.78
C GLU A 90 -4.71 -3.25 -3.72
N GLN A 91 -5.58 -3.72 -4.61
CA GLN A 91 -6.40 -2.84 -5.45
C GLN A 91 -7.36 -2.03 -4.59
N LEU A 92 -7.36 -0.73 -4.79
CA LEU A 92 -8.20 0.21 -4.06
C LEU A 92 -9.56 0.40 -4.74
N ASN A 93 -9.55 1.00 -5.93
CA ASN A 93 -10.74 1.29 -6.72
C ASN A 93 -10.38 1.66 -8.16
N ALA A 94 -11.41 1.75 -9.03
CA ALA A 94 -11.31 2.34 -10.35
C ALA A 94 -11.79 3.80 -10.31
N PHE A 95 -10.98 4.71 -10.82
CA PHE A 95 -11.26 6.13 -10.95
C PHE A 95 -11.54 6.44 -12.41
N ALA A 96 -12.80 6.67 -12.75
CA ALA A 96 -13.27 6.72 -14.14
C ALA A 96 -14.15 7.95 -14.44
N ARG A 97 -14.03 9.05 -13.68
CA ARG A 97 -14.73 10.30 -14.02
C ARG A 97 -14.29 10.79 -15.40
N VAL A 98 -15.23 11.32 -16.18
CA VAL A 98 -14.97 11.69 -17.58
C VAL A 98 -13.81 12.66 -17.73
N TYR A 99 -13.74 13.67 -16.87
CA TYR A 99 -12.73 14.74 -16.94
C TYR A 99 -11.67 14.64 -15.84
N ARG A 100 -11.42 13.42 -15.29
CA ARG A 100 -10.37 13.23 -14.28
C ARG A 100 -8.98 13.59 -14.79
N ASN A 101 -8.74 13.42 -16.09
CA ASN A 101 -7.52 13.82 -16.76
C ASN A 101 -7.89 14.77 -17.92
N PRO A 102 -7.38 16.02 -17.91
CA PRO A 102 -7.73 17.00 -18.94
C PRO A 102 -7.14 16.67 -20.32
N MET A 103 -6.19 15.75 -20.41
CA MET A 103 -5.55 15.37 -21.67
C MET A 103 -6.33 14.32 -22.47
N GLY A 104 -7.38 13.71 -21.89
CA GLY A 104 -8.17 12.71 -22.59
C GLY A 104 -8.93 11.76 -21.65
N ARG A 105 -9.65 10.84 -22.25
CA ARG A 105 -10.40 9.83 -21.51
C ARG A 105 -9.46 8.80 -20.88
N VAL A 106 -9.38 8.79 -19.56
CA VAL A 106 -8.52 7.87 -18.80
C VAL A 106 -9.35 7.17 -17.74
N VAL A 107 -9.19 5.86 -17.64
CA VAL A 107 -9.58 5.06 -16.48
C VAL A 107 -8.31 4.72 -15.70
N ASN A 108 -8.29 5.00 -14.42
CA ASN A 108 -7.15 4.72 -13.54
C ASN A 108 -7.55 3.67 -12.50
N ILE A 109 -6.82 2.57 -12.45
CA ILE A 109 -6.98 1.56 -11.41
C ILE A 109 -5.96 1.87 -10.31
N ALA A 110 -6.46 2.33 -9.17
CA ALA A 110 -5.60 2.69 -8.05
C ALA A 110 -5.32 1.48 -7.16
N TYR A 111 -4.11 1.43 -6.64
CA TYR A 111 -3.64 0.48 -5.64
C TYR A 111 -3.10 1.22 -4.42
N TYR A 112 -2.95 0.50 -3.31
CA TYR A 112 -2.07 0.92 -2.24
C TYR A 112 -1.11 -0.22 -1.88
N ALA A 113 0.08 0.17 -1.44
CA ALA A 113 1.15 -0.72 -1.03
C ALA A 113 1.59 -0.39 0.39
N LEU A 114 1.97 -1.42 1.15
CA LEU A 114 2.58 -1.27 2.47
C LEU A 114 4.01 -1.78 2.40
N VAL A 115 4.95 -0.97 2.86
CA VAL A 115 6.38 -1.31 2.83
C VAL A 115 7.02 -1.08 4.19
N ASN A 116 7.93 -1.95 4.54
CA ASN A 116 8.75 -1.78 5.73
C ASN A 116 9.77 -0.67 5.49
N TRP A 117 9.82 0.32 6.40
CA TRP A 117 10.70 1.47 6.30
C TRP A 117 12.17 1.08 6.22
N ASP A 118 12.63 0.09 6.99
CA ASP A 118 14.02 -0.33 7.00
C ASP A 118 14.50 -0.90 5.65
N ARG A 119 13.57 -1.34 4.80
CA ARG A 119 13.88 -1.83 3.45
C ARG A 119 13.97 -0.73 2.40
N VAL A 120 13.46 0.46 2.69
CA VAL A 120 13.32 1.54 1.68
C VAL A 120 13.95 2.87 2.08
N LYS A 121 14.30 3.08 3.35
CA LYS A 121 14.84 4.35 3.87
C LYS A 121 16.11 4.83 3.18
N ASP A 122 16.95 3.88 2.73
CA ASP A 122 18.22 4.14 2.08
C ASP A 122 18.16 3.96 0.55
N VAL A 123 16.98 3.72 -0.01
CA VAL A 123 16.80 3.60 -1.45
C VAL A 123 16.70 4.99 -2.07
N ASP A 124 17.64 5.31 -2.96
CA ASP A 124 17.54 6.53 -3.77
C ASP A 124 16.45 6.36 -4.83
N ILE A 125 15.46 7.25 -4.80
CA ILE A 125 14.30 7.24 -5.71
C ILE A 125 14.23 8.61 -6.40
N PRO A 126 14.98 8.83 -7.47
CA PRO A 126 15.04 10.12 -8.15
C PRO A 126 13.65 10.64 -8.54
N GLY A 127 13.36 11.90 -8.19
CA GLY A 127 12.07 12.55 -8.46
C GLY A 127 10.94 12.11 -7.52
N TYR A 128 11.25 11.40 -6.41
CA TYR A 128 10.29 11.02 -5.38
C TYR A 128 10.80 11.39 -3.99
N GLN A 129 9.88 11.66 -3.09
CA GLN A 129 10.17 11.93 -1.68
C GLN A 129 9.15 11.26 -0.75
N TRP A 130 9.58 10.93 0.45
CA TRP A 130 8.70 10.47 1.51
C TRP A 130 8.11 11.66 2.25
N VAL A 131 6.78 11.75 2.29
CA VAL A 131 6.02 12.85 2.91
C VAL A 131 5.17 12.26 4.03
N ALA A 132 5.11 12.93 5.17
CA ALA A 132 4.26 12.49 6.28
C ALA A 132 2.78 12.65 5.93
N TYR A 133 1.94 11.74 6.41
CA TYR A 133 0.49 11.86 6.27
C TYR A 133 0.00 13.17 6.89
N GLY A 134 -0.81 13.92 6.13
CA GLY A 134 -1.29 15.24 6.48
C GLY A 134 -0.35 16.41 6.10
N GLU A 135 0.83 16.12 5.55
CA GLU A 135 1.78 17.09 5.03
C GLU A 135 1.96 16.97 3.49
N GLU A 136 1.13 16.14 2.83
CA GLU A 136 1.19 15.92 1.39
C GLU A 136 0.82 17.19 0.61
N PRO A 137 1.53 17.45 -0.51
CA PRO A 137 1.23 18.59 -1.37
C PRO A 137 -0.10 18.39 -2.11
N GLU A 138 -0.62 19.46 -2.69
CA GLU A 138 -1.69 19.34 -3.68
C GLU A 138 -1.14 18.66 -4.94
N MET A 139 -1.68 17.48 -5.24
CA MET A 139 -1.25 16.64 -6.35
C MET A 139 -2.13 16.86 -7.58
N ILE A 140 -1.58 16.57 -8.75
CA ILE A 140 -2.32 16.69 -10.02
C ILE A 140 -3.51 15.74 -10.08
N PHE A 141 -4.52 16.12 -10.87
CA PHE A 141 -5.73 15.34 -11.18
C PHE A 141 -6.54 15.02 -9.92
N ASP A 142 -6.89 13.76 -9.76
CA ASP A 142 -7.62 13.25 -8.60
C ASP A 142 -6.72 12.47 -7.62
N HIS A 143 -5.41 12.72 -7.64
CA HIS A 143 -4.45 11.96 -6.85
C HIS A 143 -4.62 12.17 -5.34
N ASN A 144 -5.02 13.36 -4.87
CA ASN A 144 -5.36 13.56 -3.46
C ASN A 144 -6.58 12.75 -3.04
N GLU A 145 -7.60 12.61 -3.91
CA GLU A 145 -8.76 11.75 -3.64
C GLU A 145 -8.38 10.27 -3.55
N ILE A 146 -7.49 9.80 -4.44
CA ILE A 146 -6.95 8.44 -4.40
C ILE A 146 -6.19 8.22 -3.08
N TYR A 147 -5.39 9.18 -2.69
CA TYR A 147 -4.59 9.16 -1.47
C TYR A 147 -5.46 9.03 -0.21
N GLU A 148 -6.47 9.90 -0.06
CA GLU A 148 -7.41 9.85 1.04
C GLU A 148 -8.19 8.54 1.09
N MET A 149 -8.62 8.03 -0.07
CA MET A 149 -9.31 6.74 -0.14
C MET A 149 -8.40 5.58 0.31
N ALA A 150 -7.12 5.63 -0.02
CA ALA A 150 -6.13 4.64 0.41
C ALA A 150 -5.91 4.68 1.92
N TYR A 151 -5.80 5.87 2.52
CA TYR A 151 -5.68 6.02 3.96
C TYR A 151 -6.93 5.49 4.70
N GLU A 152 -8.13 5.84 4.26
CA GLU A 152 -9.35 5.31 4.83
C GLU A 152 -9.48 3.77 4.64
N ARG A 153 -8.92 3.22 3.55
CA ARG A 153 -8.82 1.77 3.37
C ARG A 153 -7.84 1.16 4.38
N LEU A 154 -6.65 1.73 4.55
CA LEU A 154 -5.66 1.30 5.54
C LEU A 154 -6.26 1.32 6.95
N LYS A 155 -6.87 2.42 7.33
CA LYS A 155 -7.55 2.61 8.63
C LYS A 155 -8.63 1.56 8.90
N ARG A 156 -9.44 1.19 7.90
CA ARG A 156 -10.42 0.12 8.01
C ARG A 156 -9.78 -1.25 8.11
N ARG A 157 -8.67 -1.48 7.37
CA ARG A 157 -7.97 -2.76 7.37
C ARG A 157 -7.28 -3.04 8.70
N VAL A 158 -6.54 -2.07 9.26
CA VAL A 158 -5.84 -2.25 10.54
C VAL A 158 -6.79 -2.47 11.73
N LYS A 159 -8.05 -2.01 11.63
CA LYS A 159 -9.08 -2.29 12.64
C LYS A 159 -9.53 -3.76 12.66
N ARG A 160 -9.46 -4.44 11.53
CA ARG A 160 -10.01 -5.80 11.36
C ARG A 160 -8.95 -6.86 11.15
N ARG A 161 -7.77 -6.48 10.68
CA ARG A 161 -6.66 -7.39 10.36
C ARG A 161 -5.35 -6.76 10.82
N PRO A 162 -4.39 -7.56 11.28
CA PRO A 162 -3.09 -7.04 11.72
C PRO A 162 -2.15 -6.71 10.54
N ILE A 163 -2.67 -6.17 9.45
CA ILE A 163 -1.85 -5.82 8.27
C ILE A 163 -0.82 -4.73 8.57
N GLY A 164 -1.03 -3.94 9.63
CA GLY A 164 -0.08 -2.93 10.07
C GLY A 164 1.31 -3.50 10.39
N PHE A 165 1.40 -4.79 10.72
CA PHE A 165 2.70 -5.43 10.99
C PHE A 165 3.64 -5.45 9.78
N VAL A 166 3.10 -5.38 8.56
CA VAL A 166 3.92 -5.23 7.33
C VAL A 166 4.75 -3.95 7.34
N LEU A 167 4.25 -2.91 8.01
CA LEU A 167 4.93 -1.61 8.14
C LEU A 167 6.03 -1.60 9.21
N LEU A 168 6.06 -2.59 10.10
CA LEU A 168 7.02 -2.68 11.21
C LEU A 168 8.27 -3.48 10.81
N PRO A 169 9.43 -3.23 11.44
CA PRO A 169 10.57 -4.11 11.33
C PRO A 169 10.27 -5.51 11.87
N ALA A 170 11.12 -6.48 11.56
CA ALA A 170 10.95 -7.86 12.03
C ALA A 170 10.90 -7.98 13.56
N LYS A 171 11.65 -7.11 14.25
CA LYS A 171 11.60 -6.93 15.72
C LYS A 171 11.24 -5.49 16.03
N PHE A 172 10.26 -5.29 16.89
CA PHE A 172 9.72 -3.97 17.24
C PHE A 172 9.38 -3.88 18.71
N THR A 173 9.35 -2.67 19.25
CA THR A 173 8.90 -2.42 20.62
C THR A 173 7.39 -2.28 20.68
N PHE A 174 6.85 -2.35 21.91
CA PHE A 174 5.42 -2.07 22.10
C PHE A 174 5.07 -0.60 21.79
N ASN A 175 6.01 0.31 21.93
CA ASN A 175 5.84 1.71 21.56
C ASN A 175 5.71 1.87 20.04
N ASN A 176 6.52 1.14 19.25
CA ASN A 176 6.42 1.19 17.79
C ASN A 176 5.03 0.76 17.31
N ILE A 177 4.50 -0.38 17.80
CA ILE A 177 3.17 -0.83 17.38
C ILE A 177 2.07 0.12 17.86
N HIS A 178 2.19 0.68 19.05
CA HIS A 178 1.23 1.66 19.57
C HIS A 178 1.21 2.92 18.70
N ALA A 179 2.36 3.54 18.43
CA ALA A 179 2.48 4.71 17.57
C ALA A 179 1.99 4.43 16.13
N LEU A 180 2.33 3.27 15.55
CA LEU A 180 1.80 2.87 14.24
C LEU A 180 0.26 2.87 14.21
N TYR A 181 -0.37 2.27 15.24
CA TYR A 181 -1.83 2.21 15.28
C TYR A 181 -2.47 3.58 15.49
N GLU A 182 -1.86 4.47 16.27
CA GLU A 182 -2.31 5.86 16.40
C GLU A 182 -2.25 6.59 15.05
N GLN A 183 -1.15 6.45 14.32
CA GLN A 183 -1.00 7.03 12.99
C GLN A 183 -2.00 6.45 11.96
N CYS A 184 -2.15 5.13 11.91
CA CYS A 184 -3.10 4.49 11.00
C CYS A 184 -4.57 4.80 11.33
N LEU A 185 -4.90 5.04 12.59
CA LEU A 185 -6.28 5.33 13.03
C LEU A 185 -6.59 6.82 13.08
N GLY A 186 -5.59 7.68 13.04
CA GLY A 186 -5.72 9.12 13.15
C GLY A 186 -6.30 9.57 14.50
N LYS A 187 -5.94 8.88 15.58
CA LYS A 187 -6.41 9.21 16.95
C LYS A 187 -5.48 8.64 18.00
N GLU A 188 -5.44 9.29 19.15
CA GLU A 188 -4.75 8.77 20.32
C GLU A 188 -5.41 7.49 20.85
N LEU A 189 -4.61 6.58 21.37
CA LEU A 189 -5.03 5.30 21.93
C LEU A 189 -4.54 5.17 23.38
N ASP A 190 -5.44 4.76 24.27
CA ASP A 190 -5.03 4.43 25.63
C ASP A 190 -4.04 3.27 25.65
N LYS A 191 -2.81 3.55 26.03
CA LYS A 191 -1.67 2.64 25.97
C LYS A 191 -1.87 1.37 26.81
N ARG A 192 -2.55 1.49 27.97
CA ARG A 192 -2.80 0.35 28.87
C ARG A 192 -3.81 -0.62 28.25
N ASN A 193 -4.92 -0.10 27.75
CA ASN A 193 -5.96 -0.92 27.12
C ASN A 193 -5.45 -1.53 25.80
N PHE A 194 -4.70 -0.75 25.00
CA PHE A 194 -4.05 -1.22 23.80
C PHE A 194 -3.12 -2.39 24.09
N ARG A 195 -2.23 -2.25 25.09
CA ARG A 195 -1.32 -3.34 25.51
C ARG A 195 -2.07 -4.57 25.95
N LYS A 196 -3.08 -4.42 26.82
CA LYS A 196 -3.90 -5.53 27.32
C LYS A 196 -4.54 -6.33 26.17
N LYS A 197 -5.01 -5.63 25.13
CA LYS A 197 -5.65 -6.25 23.97
C LYS A 197 -4.65 -7.04 23.13
N PHE A 198 -3.49 -6.46 22.81
CA PHE A 198 -2.46 -7.17 22.05
C PHE A 198 -1.89 -8.38 22.78
N MET A 199 -1.61 -8.25 24.08
CA MET A 199 -1.09 -9.37 24.86
C MET A 199 -2.09 -10.54 24.95
N ARG A 200 -3.40 -10.24 25.00
CA ARG A 200 -4.45 -11.28 24.97
C ARG A 200 -4.61 -11.97 23.62
N SER A 201 -4.25 -11.32 22.54
CA SER A 201 -4.38 -11.90 21.19
C SER A 201 -3.35 -12.98 20.89
N GLU A 202 -2.27 -13.05 21.68
CA GLU A 202 -1.11 -13.95 21.45
C GLU A 202 -0.45 -13.75 20.06
N LEU A 203 -0.67 -12.60 19.44
CA LEU A 203 -0.08 -12.23 18.14
C LEU A 203 1.34 -11.68 18.27
N LEU A 204 1.84 -11.49 19.50
CA LEU A 204 3.19 -11.03 19.78
C LEU A 204 3.99 -12.15 20.43
N ILE A 205 5.18 -12.43 19.89
CA ILE A 205 6.19 -13.30 20.47
C ILE A 205 7.19 -12.39 21.19
N ASP A 206 7.40 -12.57 22.49
CA ASP A 206 8.50 -11.93 23.23
C ASP A 206 9.81 -12.55 22.78
N THR A 207 10.75 -11.75 22.28
CA THR A 207 12.05 -12.26 21.82
C THR A 207 13.08 -12.38 22.92
N GLU A 208 12.72 -11.99 24.16
CA GLU A 208 13.61 -11.87 25.31
C GLU A 208 14.73 -10.83 25.14
N GLU A 209 14.76 -10.15 24.00
CA GLU A 209 15.70 -9.07 23.69
C GLU A 209 15.14 -7.71 24.12
N THR A 210 16.05 -6.76 24.34
CA THR A 210 15.70 -5.39 24.72
C THR A 210 16.50 -4.37 23.94
N VAL A 211 15.94 -3.14 23.80
CA VAL A 211 16.60 -2.01 23.14
C VAL A 211 16.32 -0.71 23.89
N PHE A 212 17.28 0.19 23.91
CA PHE A 212 17.07 1.57 24.33
C PHE A 212 16.54 2.38 23.14
N GLU A 213 15.27 2.80 23.19
CA GLU A 213 14.60 3.50 22.08
C GLU A 213 15.11 4.92 21.86
N ALA A 214 15.70 5.55 22.91
CA ALA A 214 16.33 6.86 22.79
C ALA A 214 17.51 7.00 23.76
N PRO A 215 18.49 7.86 23.43
CA PRO A 215 19.54 8.25 24.36
C PRO A 215 18.92 8.84 25.66
N GLY A 216 19.36 8.36 26.80
CA GLY A 216 18.87 8.82 28.11
C GLY A 216 17.67 8.06 28.70
N ASN A 217 17.12 7.09 27.98
CA ASN A 217 16.12 6.20 28.57
C ASN A 217 16.72 5.40 29.72
N LYS A 218 16.05 5.45 30.89
CA LYS A 218 16.49 4.75 32.10
C LYS A 218 16.28 3.24 32.09
N LYS A 219 15.37 2.78 31.23
CA LYS A 219 15.03 1.34 31.10
C LYS A 219 14.93 0.96 29.63
N PRO A 220 15.46 -0.21 29.24
CA PRO A 220 15.27 -0.72 27.89
C PRO A 220 13.84 -1.21 27.68
N SER A 221 13.36 -1.13 26.44
CA SER A 221 12.09 -1.68 25.99
C SER A 221 12.27 -3.09 25.45
N ARG A 222 11.31 -3.98 25.73
CA ARG A 222 11.30 -5.34 25.17
C ARG A 222 11.02 -5.32 23.69
N LEU A 223 11.66 -6.22 22.95
CA LEU A 223 11.40 -6.47 21.54
C LEU A 223 10.42 -7.63 21.35
N TYR A 224 9.54 -7.45 20.39
CA TYR A 224 8.53 -8.45 20.01
C TYR A 224 8.63 -8.74 18.52
N GLN A 225 8.15 -9.91 18.12
CA GLN A 225 7.91 -10.30 16.73
C GLN A 225 6.44 -10.61 16.51
N PHE A 226 5.97 -10.47 15.28
CA PHE A 226 4.61 -10.87 14.92
C PHE A 226 4.52 -12.40 14.80
N ASN A 227 3.50 -12.99 15.42
CA ASN A 227 3.23 -14.43 15.39
C ASN A 227 2.36 -14.79 14.18
N GLN A 228 2.97 -14.90 13.01
CA GLN A 228 2.27 -15.24 11.77
C GLN A 228 1.55 -16.57 11.86
N GLN A 229 2.18 -17.59 12.44
CA GLN A 229 1.58 -18.93 12.59
C GLN A 229 0.30 -18.91 13.45
N LYS A 230 0.31 -18.12 14.52
CA LYS A 230 -0.89 -17.95 15.36
C LYS A 230 -1.98 -17.20 14.59
N TYR A 231 -1.61 -16.16 13.87
CA TYR A 231 -2.55 -15.38 13.05
C TYR A 231 -3.22 -16.26 12.00
N ASP A 232 -2.46 -17.07 11.25
CA ASP A 232 -2.99 -17.96 10.21
C ASP A 232 -3.99 -18.96 10.80
N LYS A 233 -3.66 -19.58 11.95
CA LYS A 233 -4.56 -20.48 12.67
C LYS A 233 -5.85 -19.80 13.14
N LEU A 234 -5.76 -18.56 13.59
CA LEU A 234 -6.91 -17.78 14.04
C LEU A 234 -7.80 -17.39 12.84
N THR A 235 -7.21 -17.00 11.73
CA THR A 235 -7.92 -16.62 10.50
C THR A 235 -8.75 -17.79 9.95
N LEU A 236 -8.20 -19.00 9.95
CA LEU A 236 -8.93 -20.21 9.56
C LEU A 236 -10.16 -20.50 10.44
N LYS A 237 -10.19 -19.99 11.67
CA LYS A 237 -11.30 -20.11 12.61
C LYS A 237 -12.27 -18.92 12.58
N GLY A 238 -12.14 -18.03 11.57
CA GLY A 238 -12.99 -16.84 11.43
C GLY A 238 -12.67 -15.72 12.43
N TYR A 239 -11.43 -15.67 12.93
CA TYR A 239 -11.01 -14.62 13.84
C TYR A 239 -11.04 -13.24 13.16
N ASP A 240 -11.80 -12.32 13.75
CA ASP A 240 -11.85 -10.90 13.37
C ASP A 240 -11.08 -10.09 14.43
N PHE A 241 -9.96 -9.51 13.99
CA PHE A 241 -9.13 -8.65 14.83
C PHE A 241 -9.84 -7.30 15.03
N LYS A 242 -10.79 -7.24 15.95
CA LYS A 242 -11.55 -6.01 16.24
C LYS A 242 -10.73 -5.04 17.09
N PHE A 243 -10.44 -3.88 16.52
CA PHE A 243 -9.79 -2.76 17.21
C PHE A 243 -10.79 -1.63 17.47
#